data_9bf5e972659bee066c693b97238e3dc2
#
_entry.id   9bf5e972659bee066c693b97238e3dc2
#
_cell.length_a   1.000
_cell.length_b   1.000
_cell.length_c   1.000
_cell.angle_alpha   90.00
_cell.angle_beta   90.00
_cell.angle_gamma   90.00
#
_symmetry.space_group_name_H-M   'P 1'
#
loop_
_entity.id
_entity.type
_entity.pdbx_description
1 polymer ?
#
loop_
_entity_poly.entity_id
_entity_poly.type
_entity_poly.pdbx_seq_one_letter_code
_entity_poly.pdbx_strand_id
1 'polypeptide(L)'
;VFMKMFTSARERQRLIFVSGKYDSQVDVLYNMSSGQLVSIAIAFLLSLNKLYDNSKFLAIDDPVQTIDDINFWGLIETIRHEFYGYNLFVSTHEDNYASLLRYKLENLGVRTKAYDMKNINYRQHQQ
;
A
#
# COMPACT_ATOMS: atom_id res chain seq x y z
N VAL A 1 3.58 -4.05 18.98
CA VAL A 1 4.63 -4.61 18.10
C VAL A 1 5.51 -3.46 17.65
N PHE A 2 6.80 -3.53 17.91
CA PHE A 2 7.76 -2.53 17.47
C PHE A 2 8.64 -3.13 16.37
N MET A 3 8.91 -2.36 15.33
CA MET A 3 9.85 -2.71 14.28
C MET A 3 11.22 -2.16 14.65
N LYS A 4 12.24 -2.99 14.68
CA LYS A 4 13.60 -2.61 15.01
C LYS A 4 14.55 -3.04 13.89
N MET A 5 15.36 -2.12 13.41
CA MET A 5 16.38 -2.39 12.41
C MET A 5 17.75 -2.47 13.10
N PHE A 6 18.43 -3.59 12.95
CA PHE A 6 19.76 -3.79 13.48
C PHE A 6 20.79 -3.69 12.36
N THR A 7 21.77 -2.82 12.54
CA THR A 7 22.96 -2.72 11.70
C THR A 7 24.17 -3.13 12.54
N SER A 8 24.74 -4.29 12.23
CA SER A 8 26.07 -4.67 12.70
C SER A 8 27.05 -4.59 11.52
N ALA A 9 28.27 -4.11 11.75
CA ALA A 9 29.29 -3.91 10.72
C ALA A 9 29.70 -5.18 9.94
N ARG A 10 29.24 -6.36 10.33
CA ARG A 10 29.49 -7.66 9.71
C ARG A 10 28.24 -8.49 9.41
N GLU A 11 27.05 -8.03 9.80
CA GLU A 11 25.80 -8.78 9.60
C GLU A 11 24.91 -8.09 8.57
N ARG A 12 24.19 -8.93 7.80
CA ARG A 12 23.17 -8.47 6.87
C ARG A 12 22.12 -7.66 7.65
N GLN A 13 21.69 -6.55 7.10
CA GLN A 13 20.58 -5.77 7.67
C GLN A 13 19.37 -6.69 7.82
N ARG A 14 18.85 -6.79 9.04
CA ARG A 14 17.68 -7.61 9.36
C ARG A 14 16.53 -6.72 9.82
N LEU A 15 15.36 -6.97 9.29
CA LEU A 15 14.13 -6.37 9.76
C LEU A 15 13.46 -7.35 10.72
N ILE A 16 13.40 -6.96 12.00
CA ILE A 16 12.90 -7.84 13.06
C ILE A 16 11.69 -7.19 13.72
N PHE A 17 10.60 -7.95 13.86
CA PHE A 17 9.50 -7.58 14.74
C PHE A 17 9.80 -8.00 16.16
N VAL A 18 9.67 -7.05 17.09
CA VAL A 18 9.82 -7.30 18.53
C VAL A 18 8.45 -7.20 19.18
N SER A 19 7.99 -8.27 19.81
CA SER A 19 6.79 -8.25 20.65
C SER A 19 7.18 -7.83 22.06
N GLY A 20 6.51 -6.79 22.60
CA GLY A 20 6.79 -6.26 23.93
C GLY A 20 6.49 -7.22 25.11
N LYS A 21 5.86 -8.36 24.86
CA LYS A 21 5.51 -9.36 25.89
C LYS A 21 6.42 -10.60 25.92
N TYR A 22 7.10 -10.88 24.83
CA TYR A 22 7.98 -12.06 24.72
C TYR A 22 9.22 -11.65 23.93
N ASP A 23 10.36 -12.14 24.37
CA ASP A 23 11.67 -11.90 23.72
C ASP A 23 11.80 -12.69 22.37
N SER A 24 10.66 -12.92 21.72
CA SER A 24 10.60 -13.58 20.42
C SER A 24 10.91 -12.58 19.32
N GLN A 25 12.12 -12.60 18.84
CA GLN A 25 12.54 -11.88 17.64
C GLN A 25 12.18 -12.74 16.43
N VAL A 26 11.27 -12.23 15.58
CA VAL A 26 10.90 -12.90 14.33
C VAL A 26 11.54 -12.13 13.18
N ASP A 27 12.42 -12.80 12.46
CA ASP A 27 12.98 -12.25 11.23
C ASP A 27 11.91 -12.28 10.14
N VAL A 28 11.48 -11.09 9.73
CA VAL A 28 10.37 -10.87 8.81
C VAL A 28 10.63 -11.54 7.45
N LEU A 29 11.86 -11.46 6.94
CA LEU A 29 12.19 -11.95 5.60
C LEU A 29 12.09 -13.47 5.48
N TYR A 30 12.34 -14.20 6.57
CA TYR A 30 12.38 -15.68 6.56
C TYR A 30 11.11 -16.35 7.07
N ASN A 31 10.25 -15.62 7.77
CA ASN A 31 9.09 -16.20 8.45
C ASN A 31 7.73 -15.73 7.89
N MET A 32 7.72 -14.85 6.88
CA MET A 32 6.50 -14.33 6.32
C MET A 32 6.27 -14.77 4.88
N SER A 33 5.00 -14.91 4.51
CA SER A 33 4.61 -15.13 3.12
C SER A 33 4.91 -13.89 2.26
N SER A 34 4.99 -14.07 0.95
CA SER A 34 5.20 -12.95 0.01
C SER A 34 4.14 -11.85 0.16
N GLY A 35 2.86 -12.21 0.31
CA GLY A 35 1.78 -11.26 0.53
C GLY A 35 1.92 -10.48 1.83
N GLN A 36 2.34 -11.14 2.92
CA GLN A 36 2.62 -10.45 4.19
C GLN A 36 3.79 -9.48 4.08
N LEU A 37 4.86 -9.85 3.37
CA LEU A 37 6.01 -8.97 3.13
C LEU A 37 5.60 -7.73 2.34
N VAL A 38 4.80 -7.89 1.30
CA VAL A 38 4.28 -6.76 0.51
C VAL A 38 3.39 -5.86 1.35
N SER A 39 2.50 -6.42 2.16
CA SER A 39 1.63 -5.64 3.06
C SER A 39 2.45 -4.80 4.04
N ILE A 40 3.52 -5.36 4.60
CA ILE A 40 4.43 -4.63 5.49
C ILE A 40 5.18 -3.52 4.73
N ALA A 41 5.68 -3.82 3.53
CA ALA A 41 6.38 -2.83 2.71
C ALA A 41 5.45 -1.65 2.38
N ILE A 42 4.21 -1.91 2.00
CA ILE A 42 3.21 -0.86 1.73
C ILE A 42 2.92 -0.07 3.01
N ALA A 43 2.66 -0.73 4.13
CA ALA A 43 2.39 -0.06 5.40
C ALA A 43 3.57 0.84 5.83
N PHE A 44 4.80 0.39 5.60
CA PHE A 44 6.01 1.18 5.86
C PHE A 44 6.10 2.40 4.94
N LEU A 45 5.90 2.22 3.63
CA LEU A 45 5.91 3.34 2.66
C LEU A 45 4.81 4.36 2.95
N LEU A 46 3.60 3.91 3.29
CA LEU A 46 2.50 4.78 3.70
C LEU A 46 2.85 5.58 4.96
N SER A 47 3.49 4.93 5.93
CA SER A 47 3.93 5.60 7.16
C SER A 47 5.00 6.65 6.88
N LEU A 48 5.95 6.37 6.01
CA LEU A 48 6.97 7.35 5.58
C LEU A 48 6.36 8.53 4.84
N ASN A 49 5.43 8.25 3.90
CA ASN A 49 4.72 9.31 3.20
C ASN A 49 4.01 10.24 4.19
N LYS A 50 3.27 9.67 5.15
CA LYS A 50 2.56 10.46 6.16
C LYS A 50 3.49 11.28 7.06
N LEU A 51 4.68 10.77 7.38
CA LEU A 51 5.63 11.44 8.27
C LEU A 51 6.42 12.56 7.58
N TYR A 52 6.77 12.37 6.31
CA TYR A 52 7.73 13.22 5.62
C TYR A 52 7.15 14.02 4.46
N ASP A 53 6.00 13.59 3.90
CA ASP A 53 5.40 14.26 2.76
C ASP A 53 4.33 15.28 3.19
N ASN A 54 4.62 16.56 2.93
CA ASN A 54 3.69 17.66 3.15
C ASN A 54 2.80 17.93 1.91
N SER A 55 3.01 17.24 0.80
CA SER A 55 2.28 17.47 -0.47
C SER A 55 0.84 16.96 -0.42
N LYS A 56 0.53 16.07 0.52
CA LYS A 56 -0.75 15.33 0.59
C LYS A 56 -1.06 14.62 -0.72
N PHE A 57 -0.06 13.99 -1.29
CA PHE A 57 -0.13 13.23 -2.52
C PHE A 57 0.33 11.79 -2.28
N LEU A 58 -0.45 10.82 -2.77
CA LEU A 58 -0.12 9.41 -2.66
C LEU A 58 -0.36 8.73 -4.01
N ALA A 59 0.69 8.11 -4.55
CA ALA A 59 0.60 7.28 -5.75
C ALA A 59 0.94 5.84 -5.40
N ILE A 60 0.09 4.91 -5.80
CA ILE A 60 0.25 3.47 -5.58
C ILE A 60 0.04 2.77 -6.93
N ASP A 61 1.07 2.07 -7.38
CA ASP A 61 1.01 1.32 -8.63
C ASP A 61 0.75 -0.16 -8.34
N ASP A 62 -0.37 -0.64 -8.86
CA ASP A 62 -0.83 -2.03 -8.84
C ASP A 62 -0.66 -2.77 -7.49
N PRO A 63 -1.27 -2.26 -6.41
CA PRO A 63 -1.08 -2.84 -5.08
C PRO A 63 -1.65 -4.26 -4.94
N VAL A 64 -2.48 -4.68 -5.89
CA VAL A 64 -3.25 -5.93 -5.81
C VAL A 64 -2.53 -7.15 -6.37
N GLN A 65 -1.49 -6.97 -7.19
CA GLN A 65 -0.82 -8.08 -7.86
C GLN A 65 -0.28 -9.16 -6.90
N THR A 66 0.02 -8.78 -5.66
CA THR A 66 0.67 -9.66 -4.69
C THR A 66 0.00 -9.68 -3.32
N ILE A 67 -1.08 -8.93 -3.14
CA ILE A 67 -1.82 -8.84 -1.88
C ILE A 67 -3.06 -9.72 -1.97
N ASP A 68 -3.35 -10.48 -0.91
CA ASP A 68 -4.61 -11.20 -0.78
C ASP A 68 -5.79 -10.26 -0.47
N ASP A 69 -7.00 -10.78 -0.63
CA ASP A 69 -8.24 -9.99 -0.44
C ASP A 69 -8.31 -9.34 0.95
N ILE A 70 -7.89 -10.03 2.00
CA ILE A 70 -7.97 -9.54 3.39
C ILE A 70 -7.03 -8.35 3.58
N ASN A 71 -5.80 -8.48 3.07
CA ASN A 71 -4.81 -7.40 3.15
C ASN A 71 -5.18 -6.22 2.24
N PHE A 72 -5.82 -6.48 1.09
CA PHE A 72 -6.34 -5.41 0.24
C PHE A 72 -7.46 -4.61 0.94
N TRP A 73 -8.36 -5.28 1.64
CA TRP A 73 -9.35 -4.60 2.48
C TRP A 73 -8.69 -3.73 3.57
N GLY A 74 -7.67 -4.25 4.22
CA GLY A 74 -6.88 -3.50 5.21
C GLY A 74 -6.22 -2.26 4.60
N LEU A 75 -5.69 -2.37 3.38
CA LEU A 75 -5.10 -1.24 2.64
C LEU A 75 -6.16 -0.16 2.35
N ILE A 76 -7.34 -0.54 1.84
CA ILE A 76 -8.43 0.41 1.57
C ILE A 76 -8.84 1.15 2.85
N GLU A 77 -9.02 0.42 3.95
CA GLU A 77 -9.40 1.02 5.23
C GLU A 77 -8.30 1.95 5.76
N THR A 78 -7.04 1.59 5.60
CA THR A 78 -5.90 2.44 5.97
C THR A 78 -5.89 3.73 5.15
N ILE A 79 -6.04 3.63 3.82
CA ILE A 79 -6.11 4.80 2.94
C ILE A 79 -7.28 5.70 3.35
N ARG A 80 -8.42 5.13 3.62
CA ARG A 80 -9.63 5.83 4.02
C ARG A 80 -9.45 6.64 5.30
N HIS A 81 -8.86 6.05 6.32
CA HIS A 81 -8.72 6.67 7.64
C HIS A 81 -7.54 7.61 7.73
N GLU A 82 -6.40 7.18 7.20
CA GLU A 82 -5.14 7.85 7.45
C GLU A 82 -4.79 8.88 6.37
N PHE A 83 -5.36 8.73 5.16
CA PHE A 83 -5.06 9.59 4.00
C PHE A 83 -6.27 10.41 3.54
N TYR A 84 -7.22 10.65 4.43
CA TYR A 84 -8.32 11.57 4.14
C TYR A 84 -7.80 12.96 3.78
N GLY A 85 -8.27 13.49 2.64
CA GLY A 85 -7.81 14.79 2.12
C GLY A 85 -6.50 14.76 1.32
N TYR A 86 -5.96 13.57 1.04
CA TYR A 86 -4.88 13.39 0.10
C TYR A 86 -5.38 13.29 -1.33
N ASN A 87 -4.55 13.73 -2.28
CA ASN A 87 -4.72 13.40 -3.69
C ASN A 87 -4.18 11.99 -3.93
N LEU A 88 -5.09 11.05 -4.18
CA LEU A 88 -4.76 9.64 -4.34
C LEU A 88 -4.76 9.24 -5.80
N PHE A 89 -3.68 8.63 -6.27
CA PHE A 89 -3.59 7.95 -7.55
C PHE A 89 -3.34 6.47 -7.32
N VAL A 90 -4.20 5.63 -7.83
CA VAL A 90 -4.04 4.18 -7.79
C VAL A 90 -4.18 3.63 -9.18
N SER A 91 -3.19 2.88 -9.65
CA SER A 91 -3.31 2.07 -10.84
C SER A 91 -3.58 0.61 -10.46
N THR A 92 -4.29 -0.11 -11.29
CA THR A 92 -4.46 -1.55 -11.20
C THR A 92 -4.89 -2.12 -12.55
N HIS A 93 -4.50 -3.35 -12.83
CA HIS A 93 -4.98 -4.09 -14.00
C HIS A 93 -6.23 -4.93 -13.72
N GLU A 94 -6.70 -4.97 -12.46
CA GLU A 94 -7.82 -5.76 -11.99
C GLU A 94 -9.09 -4.90 -11.86
N ASP A 95 -10.03 -5.05 -12.77
CA ASP A 95 -11.26 -4.26 -12.85
C ASP A 95 -12.14 -4.38 -11.58
N ASN A 96 -12.15 -5.55 -10.95
CA ASN A 96 -12.92 -5.79 -9.73
C ASN A 96 -12.41 -4.96 -8.55
N TYR A 97 -11.09 -4.89 -8.39
CA TYR A 97 -10.47 -4.10 -7.32
C TYR A 97 -10.60 -2.60 -7.58
N ALA A 98 -10.47 -2.17 -8.84
CA ALA A 98 -10.72 -0.77 -9.22
C ALA A 98 -12.15 -0.35 -8.86
N SER A 99 -13.13 -1.19 -9.19
CA SER A 99 -14.55 -0.96 -8.90
C SER A 99 -14.83 -0.92 -7.40
N LEU A 100 -14.22 -1.84 -6.65
CA LEU A 100 -14.37 -1.93 -5.20
C LEU A 100 -13.76 -0.72 -4.48
N LEU A 101 -12.54 -0.34 -4.86
CA LEU A 101 -11.87 0.83 -4.32
C LEU A 101 -12.71 2.09 -4.56
N ARG A 102 -13.17 2.27 -5.80
CA ARG A 102 -14.04 3.37 -6.18
C ARG A 102 -15.31 3.42 -5.35
N TYR A 103 -16.04 2.30 -5.28
CA TYR A 103 -17.27 2.18 -4.48
C TYR A 103 -17.05 2.57 -3.01
N LYS A 104 -15.97 2.10 -2.41
CA LYS A 104 -15.64 2.41 -1.01
C LYS A 104 -15.32 3.88 -0.79
N LEU A 105 -14.56 4.49 -1.69
CA LEU A 105 -14.21 5.91 -1.58
C LEU A 105 -15.42 6.82 -1.84
N GLU A 106 -16.26 6.49 -2.84
CA GLU A 106 -17.47 7.26 -3.16
C GLU A 106 -18.51 7.23 -2.01
N ASN A 107 -18.67 6.09 -1.36
CA ASN A 107 -19.53 5.99 -0.17
C ASN A 107 -19.08 6.86 1.01
N LEU A 108 -17.87 7.36 0.98
CA LEU A 108 -17.34 8.30 1.99
C LEU A 108 -17.41 9.76 1.52
N GLY A 109 -18.05 10.02 0.38
CA GLY A 109 -18.12 11.34 -0.21
C GLY A 109 -16.84 11.80 -0.89
N VAL A 110 -15.86 10.90 -1.09
CA VAL A 110 -14.65 11.20 -1.85
C VAL A 110 -14.98 11.17 -3.34
N ARG A 111 -14.69 12.27 -4.05
CA ARG A 111 -14.86 12.30 -5.51
C ARG A 111 -13.79 11.44 -6.17
N THR A 112 -14.22 10.49 -6.98
CA THR A 112 -13.34 9.61 -7.73
C THR A 112 -13.42 9.86 -9.22
N LYS A 113 -12.34 9.56 -9.94
CA LYS A 113 -12.29 9.59 -11.41
C LYS A 113 -11.50 8.37 -11.86
N ALA A 114 -12.13 7.53 -12.68
CA ALA A 114 -11.48 6.37 -13.26
C ALA A 114 -11.08 6.66 -14.71
N TYR A 115 -9.91 6.18 -15.09
CA TYR A 115 -9.38 6.24 -16.45
C TYR A 115 -9.07 4.83 -16.92
N ASP A 116 -9.66 4.43 -18.03
CA ASP A 116 -9.28 3.21 -18.70
C ASP A 116 -8.12 3.51 -19.66
N MET A 117 -6.92 3.07 -19.28
CA MET A 117 -5.69 3.32 -20.05
C MET A 117 -5.70 2.59 -21.42
N LYS A 118 -6.48 1.51 -21.59
CA LYS A 118 -6.61 0.81 -22.87
C LYS A 118 -7.29 1.69 -23.93
N ASN A 119 -8.20 2.56 -23.50
CA ASN A 119 -8.97 3.42 -24.41
C ASN A 119 -8.31 4.80 -24.66
N ILE A 120 -7.31 5.20 -23.89
CA ILE A 120 -6.62 6.48 -24.06
C ILE A 120 -5.74 6.48 -25.32
N ASN A 121 -5.12 5.37 -25.65
CA ASN A 121 -4.23 5.25 -26.82
C ASN A 121 -4.96 5.33 -28.19
N TYR A 122 -6.25 5.05 -28.24
CA TYR A 122 -7.01 5.14 -29.49
C TYR A 122 -7.36 6.58 -29.90
N ARG A 123 -7.35 7.54 -29.00
CA ARG A 123 -7.70 8.93 -29.32
C ARG A 123 -6.52 9.76 -29.83
N GLN A 124 -5.29 9.34 -29.61
CA GLN A 124 -4.08 10.08 -30.07
C GLN A 124 -3.72 9.78 -31.54
N HIS A 125 -4.29 8.77 -32.16
CA HIS A 125 -4.02 8.41 -33.57
C HIS A 125 -5.10 8.91 -34.56
N GLN A 126 -6.06 9.72 -34.10
CA GLN A 126 -7.13 10.28 -34.95
C GLN A 126 -7.11 11.82 -35.03
N GLN A 127 -5.95 12.44 -34.75
CA GLN A 127 -5.74 13.87 -35.03
C GLN A 127 -4.66 14.07 -36.07
#